data_200ceca0b94c2bef78bf6ce66b4cf653
#
_entry.id   200ceca0b94c2bef78bf6ce66b4cf653
#
_cell.length_a   1.000
_cell.length_b   1.000
_cell.length_c   1.000
_cell.angle_alpha   90.00
_cell.angle_beta   90.00
_cell.angle_gamma   90.00
#
_symmetry.space_group_name_H-M   'P 1'
#
loop_
_entity.id
_entity.type
_entity.pdbx_description
1 polymer ?
#
loop_
_entity_poly.entity_id
_entity_poly.type
_entity_poly.pdbx_seq_one_letter_code
_entity_poly.pdbx_strand_id
1 'polypeptide(L)' 'TNLRAYKLVGSEGPAHAPTFTAVVLIDGIRQGRGSGSSKKEAEGAAALEALDRMGYTTNGVILNKKHV' A
#
# COMPACT_ATOMS: atom_id res chain seq x y z
N THR A 1 -14.78 14.00 5.31
CA THR A 1 -13.33 13.86 5.24
C THR A 1 -12.91 12.43 5.53
N ASN A 2 -12.12 11.86 4.65
CA ASN A 2 -11.68 10.49 4.83
C ASN A 2 -10.49 10.43 5.76
N LEU A 3 -10.60 9.59 6.77
CA LEU A 3 -9.49 9.33 7.66
C LEU A 3 -8.71 8.15 7.11
N ARG A 4 -7.44 8.38 6.87
CA ARG A 4 -6.57 7.34 6.35
C ARG A 4 -5.61 6.90 7.45
N ALA A 5 -5.56 5.60 7.67
CA ALA A 5 -4.66 5.04 8.66
C ALA A 5 -3.96 3.83 8.08
N TYR A 6 -2.70 3.68 8.42
CA TYR A 6 -1.94 2.51 8.04
C TYR A 6 -1.77 1.62 9.25
N LYS A 7 -1.84 0.32 9.03
CA LYS A 7 -1.68 -0.62 10.11
C LYS A 7 -0.75 -1.73 9.65
N LEU A 8 0.29 -1.97 10.42
CA LEU A 8 1.21 -3.06 10.14
C LEU A 8 0.59 -4.32 10.72
N VAL A 9 0.29 -5.29 9.86
CA VAL A 9 -0.42 -6.49 10.30
C VAL A 9 0.48 -7.69 10.47
N GLY A 10 1.73 -7.62 10.04
CA GLY A 10 2.62 -8.72 10.28
C GLY A 10 3.95 -8.55 9.60
N SER A 11 4.86 -9.42 9.96
CA SER A 11 6.12 -9.52 9.27
C SER A 11 6.49 -11.00 9.20
N GLU A 12 7.11 -11.37 8.09
CA GLU A 12 7.46 -12.76 7.84
C GLU A 12 8.85 -12.83 7.27
N GLY A 13 9.36 -14.05 7.18
CA GLY A 13 10.64 -14.27 6.58
C GLY A 13 11.76 -14.25 7.60
N PRO A 14 12.99 -14.50 7.14
CA PRO A 14 14.14 -14.56 8.05
C PRO A 14 14.43 -13.16 8.62
N ALA A 15 15.06 -13.17 9.78
CA ALA A 15 15.35 -11.94 10.49
C ALA A 15 16.19 -10.97 9.65
N HIS A 16 17.04 -11.48 8.79
CA HIS A 16 17.92 -10.63 7.98
C HIS A 16 17.22 -10.10 6.73
N ALA A 17 16.04 -10.61 6.41
CA ALA A 17 15.32 -10.17 5.22
C ALA A 17 13.81 -10.32 5.44
N PRO A 18 13.25 -9.59 6.40
CA PRO A 18 11.83 -9.73 6.72
C PRO A 18 10.97 -9.11 5.63
N THR A 19 9.76 -9.63 5.50
CA THR A 19 8.75 -9.04 4.64
C THR A 19 7.66 -8.49 5.54
N PHE A 20 7.40 -7.22 5.43
CA PHE A 20 6.36 -6.57 6.22
C PHE A 20 5.08 -6.50 5.41
N THR A 21 3.97 -6.62 6.10
CA THR A 21 2.66 -6.50 5.47
C THR A 21 1.88 -5.40 6.18
N ALA A 22 1.31 -4.50 5.40
CA ALA A 22 0.54 -3.40 5.94
C ALA A 22 -0.81 -3.33 5.24
N VAL A 23 -1.77 -2.75 5.92
CA VAL A 23 -3.06 -2.44 5.33
C VAL A 23 -3.33 -0.96 5.51
N VAL A 24 -4.10 -0.40 4.61
CA VAL A 24 -4.57 0.96 4.76
C VAL A 24 -6.07 0.92 4.98
N LEU A 25 -6.49 1.69 5.98
CA LEU A 25 -7.91 1.81 6.30
C LEU A 25 -8.35 3.22 6.00
N ILE A 26 -9.50 3.33 5.39
CA ILE A 26 -10.10 4.64 5.12
C ILE A 26 -11.44 4.63 5.81
N ASP A 27 -11.61 5.53 6.77
CA ASP A 27 -12.79 5.59 7.61
C ASP A 27 -13.06 4.26 8.28
N GLY A 28 -11.98 3.57 8.70
CA GLY A 28 -12.10 2.31 9.41
C GLY A 28 -12.29 1.10 8.54
N ILE A 29 -12.37 1.27 7.24
CA ILE A 29 -12.59 0.17 6.31
C ILE A 29 -11.31 -0.12 5.56
N ARG A 30 -10.91 -1.39 5.54
CA ARG A 30 -9.69 -1.77 4.85
C ARG A 30 -9.88 -1.62 3.36
N GLN A 31 -9.04 -0.80 2.74
CA GLN A 31 -9.13 -0.54 1.33
C GLN A 31 -7.95 -1.09 0.55
N GLY A 32 -6.86 -1.41 1.22
CA GLY A 32 -5.72 -1.92 0.50
C GLY A 32 -4.78 -2.66 1.42
N ARG A 33 -3.97 -3.51 0.82
CA ARG A 33 -2.99 -4.32 1.54
C ARG A 33 -1.76 -4.41 0.68
N GLY A 34 -0.60 -4.34 1.31
CA GLY A 34 0.63 -4.43 0.56
C GLY A 34 1.75 -4.96 1.41
N SER A 35 2.81 -5.39 0.77
CA SER A 35 3.97 -5.90 1.48
C SER A 35 5.23 -5.35 0.86
N GLY A 36 6.30 -5.40 1.63
CA GLY A 36 7.58 -4.91 1.18
C GLY A 36 8.65 -5.22 2.19
N SER A 37 9.87 -4.84 1.87
CA SER A 37 11.01 -5.13 2.73
C SER A 37 11.14 -4.14 3.89
N SER A 38 10.29 -3.13 3.93
CA SER A 38 10.24 -2.20 5.05
C SER A 38 8.81 -1.78 5.27
N LYS A 39 8.55 -1.17 6.44
CA LYS A 39 7.22 -0.67 6.72
C LYS A 39 6.78 0.33 5.65
N LYS A 40 7.68 1.21 5.27
CA LYS A 40 7.36 2.24 4.31
C LYS A 40 6.96 1.63 2.97
N GLU A 41 7.70 0.62 2.54
CA GLU A 41 7.37 -0.06 1.30
C GLU A 41 6.03 -0.77 1.38
N ALA A 42 5.78 -1.41 2.52
CA ALA A 42 4.52 -2.11 2.71
C ALA A 42 3.35 -1.13 2.69
N GLU A 43 3.51 0.00 3.35
CA GLU A 43 2.47 1.02 3.37
C GLU A 43 2.25 1.61 2.00
N GLY A 44 3.33 1.85 1.26
CA GLY A 44 3.20 2.35 -0.10
C GLY A 44 2.45 1.39 -1.00
N ALA A 45 2.75 0.10 -0.89
CA ALA A 45 2.06 -0.90 -1.68
C ALA A 45 0.59 -0.99 -1.28
N ALA A 46 0.30 -0.86 0.01
CA ALA A 46 -1.08 -0.88 0.47
C ALA A 46 -1.85 0.32 -0.08
N ALA A 47 -1.20 1.48 -0.11
CA ALA A 47 -1.84 2.67 -0.64
C ALA A 47 -2.14 2.54 -2.13
N LEU A 48 -1.23 1.93 -2.88
CA LEU A 48 -1.46 1.73 -4.30
C LEU A 48 -2.67 0.83 -4.53
N GLU A 49 -2.78 -0.23 -3.76
CA GLU A 49 -3.93 -1.11 -3.91
C GLU A 49 -5.21 -0.39 -3.54
N ALA A 50 -5.18 0.43 -2.50
CA ALA A 50 -6.36 1.17 -2.09
C ALA A 50 -6.81 2.13 -3.18
N LEU A 51 -5.87 2.82 -3.81
CA LEU A 51 -6.21 3.73 -4.88
C LEU A 51 -6.85 2.99 -6.05
N ASP A 52 -6.32 1.82 -6.36
CA ASP A 52 -6.85 1.01 -7.43
C ASP A 52 -8.27 0.56 -7.11
N ARG A 53 -8.50 0.11 -5.88
CA ARG A 53 -9.83 -0.35 -5.48
C ARG A 53 -10.85 0.77 -5.49
N MET A 54 -10.42 1.98 -5.21
CA MET A 54 -11.30 3.12 -5.15
C MET A 54 -11.54 3.76 -6.51
N GLY A 55 -10.99 3.15 -7.56
CA GLY A 55 -11.23 3.63 -8.90
C GLY A 55 -10.20 4.62 -9.42
N TYR A 56 -9.23 4.97 -8.61
CA TYR A 56 -8.14 5.80 -9.08
C TYR A 56 -7.14 4.93 -9.81
N THR A 57 -6.58 5.44 -10.86
CA THR A 57 -5.61 4.65 -11.59
C THR A 57 -4.22 5.21 -11.36
N THR A 58 -3.44 4.44 -10.63
CA THR A 58 -2.04 4.80 -10.45
C THR A 58 -1.29 4.59 -11.75
N ASN A 59 -1.79 3.71 -12.59
CA ASN A 59 -1.18 3.51 -13.89
C ASN A 59 -1.23 4.77 -14.74
N GLY A 60 -2.30 5.51 -14.62
CA GLY A 60 -2.40 6.76 -15.35
C GLY A 60 -1.29 7.71 -14.99
N VAL A 61 -1.01 7.81 -13.71
CA VAL A 61 0.07 8.66 -13.23
C VAL A 61 1.41 8.16 -13.72
N ILE A 62 1.63 6.87 -13.60
CA ILE A 62 2.89 6.27 -14.01
C ILE A 62 3.07 6.35 -15.50
N LEU A 63 2.01 6.07 -16.22
CA LEU A 63 2.06 6.08 -17.68
C LEU A 63 2.41 7.45 -18.22
N ASN A 64 1.93 8.47 -17.57
CA ASN A 64 2.28 9.81 -17.99
C ASN A 64 3.78 10.02 -18.01
N LYS A 65 4.46 9.40 -17.09
CA LYS A 65 5.91 9.49 -17.07
C LYS A 65 6.55 8.61 -18.10
N LYS A 66 5.97 7.47 -18.31
CA LYS A 66 6.58 6.48 -19.21
C LYS A 66 6.37 6.82 -20.65
N HIS A 67 5.27 7.41 -20.95
CA HIS A 67 4.91 7.67 -22.33
C HIS A 67 5.55 8.90 -22.88
N VAL A 68 6.05 9.69 -22.05
CA VAL A 68 6.69 10.92 -22.53
C VAL A 68 8.14 10.69 -22.87
#